data_f73f3ef1c7058bf60abe4023d1946bb5
#
_entry.id   f73f3ef1c7058bf60abe4023d1946bb5
#
_cell.length_a   1.000
_cell.length_b   1.000
_cell.length_c   1.000
_cell.angle_alpha   90.00
_cell.angle_beta   90.00
_cell.angle_gamma   90.00
#
_symmetry.space_group_name_H-M   'P 1'
#
loop_
_entity.id
_entity.type
_entity.pdbx_description
1 polymer ?
#
loop_
_entity_poly.entity_id
_entity_poly.type
_entity_poly.pdbx_seq_one_letter_code
_entity_poly.pdbx_strand_id
1 'polypeptide(L)'
;MKARLTATLQRAWNLGPDRWLLGAAALALGVALLRPTVAIERPLFNHVVVLDVTQSMNVQDAVVGGKPVARLDQAKQALRDALLQLPCGSKLGLGLFTEYRSYLLLAPVEVCANLQELRATLGHIDGRMAWTGNSEVAKGLFSGLAIAQQLPDKPALVFVTDGHEAPPLDARNGPRFNQEPGDVPGWIVGVGGLTPLPIPKIDPLGRPLGFWRADEVLHADPRSASRDATPDTAKPQGSEHLSSLREAHLRRLAAETGLKFMRLQESASPGGSPGTSLGAALTEPALARPVPARADLRWLPALLALLLLLARHLLQLRHLRSLRQSAHLSASANPTSA
;
A
#
# COMPACT_ATOMS: atom_id res chain seq x y z
N MET A 1 42.31 15.70 -47.26
CA MET A 1 41.54 15.12 -46.12
C MET A 1 40.72 13.86 -46.51
N LYS A 2 40.06 13.80 -47.65
CA LYS A 2 39.24 12.62 -48.08
C LYS A 2 40.08 11.33 -48.28
N ALA A 3 41.30 11.37 -48.80
CA ALA A 3 42.11 10.16 -49.01
C ALA A 3 42.62 9.47 -47.71
N ARG A 4 42.77 10.21 -46.61
CA ARG A 4 43.13 9.62 -45.32
C ARG A 4 41.94 8.95 -44.60
N LEU A 5 40.73 9.46 -44.80
CA LEU A 5 39.49 8.82 -44.30
C LEU A 5 39.18 7.49 -44.98
N THR A 6 39.38 7.40 -46.30
CA THR A 6 39.15 6.16 -47.08
C THR A 6 40.18 5.09 -46.73
N ALA A 7 41.45 5.44 -46.51
CA ALA A 7 42.48 4.49 -46.09
C ALA A 7 42.26 3.94 -44.65
N THR A 8 41.72 4.77 -43.73
CA THR A 8 41.37 4.35 -42.38
C THR A 8 40.13 3.43 -42.38
N LEU A 9 39.14 3.71 -43.23
CA LEU A 9 37.96 2.86 -43.40
C LEU A 9 38.30 1.52 -44.03
N GLN A 10 39.20 1.49 -45.06
CA GLN A 10 39.67 0.23 -45.66
C GLN A 10 40.53 -0.62 -44.70
N ARG A 11 41.33 -0.01 -43.83
CA ARG A 11 42.04 -0.71 -42.74
C ARG A 11 41.08 -1.26 -41.68
N ALA A 12 40.01 -0.56 -41.41
CA ALA A 12 39.00 -1.02 -40.47
C ALA A 12 38.24 -2.26 -41.02
N TRP A 13 38.01 -2.35 -42.33
CA TRP A 13 37.29 -3.51 -42.92
C TRP A 13 38.12 -4.79 -42.99
N ASN A 14 39.47 -4.68 -42.97
CA ASN A 14 40.37 -5.82 -42.87
C ASN A 14 40.58 -6.34 -41.43
N LEU A 15 39.86 -5.80 -40.47
CA LEU A 15 39.80 -6.30 -39.09
C LEU A 15 38.92 -7.55 -39.10
N GLY A 16 39.47 -8.72 -38.73
CA GLY A 16 38.67 -9.95 -38.63
C GLY A 16 37.45 -9.77 -37.71
N PRO A 17 36.42 -10.64 -37.84
CA PRO A 17 35.13 -10.52 -37.13
C PRO A 17 35.27 -10.35 -35.63
N ASP A 18 36.36 -10.86 -35.07
CA ASP A 18 36.70 -10.79 -33.64
C ASP A 18 36.91 -9.33 -33.14
N ARG A 19 37.58 -8.49 -33.94
CA ARG A 19 37.84 -7.09 -33.59
C ARG A 19 36.61 -6.20 -33.78
N TRP A 20 35.73 -6.51 -34.75
CA TRP A 20 34.46 -5.83 -34.90
C TRP A 20 33.51 -6.05 -33.76
N LEU A 21 33.42 -7.30 -33.24
CA LEU A 21 32.62 -7.61 -32.06
C LEU A 21 33.11 -6.87 -30.82
N LEU A 22 34.43 -6.74 -30.64
CA LEU A 22 34.99 -5.93 -29.57
C LEU A 22 34.66 -4.45 -29.71
N GLY A 23 34.83 -3.88 -30.88
CA GLY A 23 34.49 -2.48 -31.16
C GLY A 23 33.02 -2.19 -30.92
N ALA A 24 32.13 -3.08 -31.39
CA ALA A 24 30.70 -2.97 -31.16
C ALA A 24 30.31 -3.10 -29.67
N ALA A 25 30.95 -4.02 -28.95
CA ALA A 25 30.74 -4.15 -27.49
C ALA A 25 31.23 -2.90 -26.74
N ALA A 26 32.39 -2.35 -27.10
CA ALA A 26 32.90 -1.11 -26.50
C ALA A 26 31.98 0.09 -26.79
N LEU A 27 31.46 0.18 -28.02
CA LEU A 27 30.47 1.21 -28.39
C LEU A 27 29.19 1.06 -27.57
N ALA A 28 28.67 -0.16 -27.45
CA ALA A 28 27.48 -0.43 -26.64
C ALA A 28 27.66 -0.05 -25.17
N LEU A 29 28.83 -0.34 -24.58
CA LEU A 29 29.18 0.11 -23.24
C LEU A 29 29.28 1.63 -23.14
N GLY A 30 29.87 2.29 -24.15
CA GLY A 30 29.89 3.75 -24.26
C GLY A 30 28.48 4.35 -24.27
N VAL A 31 27.55 3.76 -25.02
CA VAL A 31 26.13 4.16 -25.01
C VAL A 31 25.49 3.95 -23.64
N ALA A 32 25.83 2.85 -22.93
CA ALA A 32 25.33 2.60 -21.59
C ALA A 32 25.78 3.71 -20.60
N LEU A 33 27.00 4.24 -20.74
CA LEU A 33 27.53 5.33 -19.92
C LEU A 33 26.81 6.66 -20.15
N LEU A 34 26.22 6.89 -21.32
CA LEU A 34 25.43 8.08 -21.64
C LEU A 34 24.06 8.10 -20.92
N ARG A 35 23.73 7.06 -20.18
CA ARG A 35 22.48 6.92 -19.41
C ARG A 35 21.23 7.18 -20.26
N PRO A 36 20.98 6.40 -21.33
CA PRO A 36 19.79 6.57 -22.13
C PRO A 36 18.55 6.43 -21.26
N THR A 37 17.67 7.42 -21.27
CA THR A 37 16.43 7.44 -20.50
C THR A 37 15.26 7.69 -21.43
N VAL A 38 14.13 7.04 -21.12
CA VAL A 38 12.85 7.27 -21.80
C VAL A 38 11.89 7.87 -20.80
N ALA A 39 11.14 8.89 -21.22
CA ALA A 39 10.06 9.45 -20.42
C ALA A 39 8.92 8.41 -20.36
N ILE A 40 8.52 8.05 -19.16
CA ILE A 40 7.37 7.19 -18.87
C ILE A 40 6.50 7.87 -17.84
N GLU A 41 5.21 7.63 -17.88
CA GLU A 41 4.32 8.00 -16.79
C GLU A 41 4.31 6.86 -15.76
N ARG A 42 4.57 7.21 -14.50
CA ARG A 42 4.44 6.29 -13.38
C ARG A 42 3.20 6.63 -12.58
N PRO A 43 2.33 5.65 -12.28
CA PRO A 43 1.24 5.87 -11.35
C PRO A 43 1.82 6.03 -9.94
N LEU A 44 1.66 7.18 -9.34
CA LEU A 44 1.96 7.45 -7.93
C LEU A 44 0.67 7.66 -7.17
N PHE A 45 0.71 7.36 -5.88
CA PHE A 45 -0.44 7.43 -5.00
C PHE A 45 -0.18 8.38 -3.86
N ASN A 46 -1.22 9.08 -3.40
CA ASN A 46 -1.15 9.98 -2.27
C ASN A 46 -2.37 9.73 -1.37
N HIS A 47 -2.13 9.22 -0.18
CA HIS A 47 -3.17 8.81 0.76
C HIS A 47 -3.00 9.43 2.13
N VAL A 48 -4.12 9.64 2.81
CA VAL A 48 -4.19 9.76 4.27
C VAL A 48 -4.99 8.57 4.79
N VAL A 49 -4.38 7.77 5.66
CA VAL A 49 -5.03 6.65 6.32
C VAL A 49 -5.40 7.08 7.73
N VAL A 50 -6.68 7.07 8.05
CA VAL A 50 -7.21 7.34 9.39
C VAL A 50 -7.61 6.03 10.02
N LEU A 51 -6.98 5.70 11.15
CA LEU A 51 -7.28 4.50 11.93
C LEU A 51 -8.22 4.86 13.08
N ASP A 52 -9.31 4.14 13.18
CA ASP A 52 -10.18 4.17 14.34
C ASP A 52 -9.44 3.51 15.52
N VAL A 53 -9.30 4.25 16.63
CA VAL A 53 -8.66 3.75 17.87
C VAL A 53 -9.65 3.64 19.02
N THR A 54 -10.95 3.79 18.76
CA THR A 54 -11.99 3.65 19.77
C THR A 54 -12.02 2.24 20.35
N GLN A 55 -12.67 2.08 21.51
CA GLN A 55 -12.54 0.86 22.29
C GLN A 55 -13.13 -0.37 21.58
N SER A 56 -14.09 -0.21 20.68
CA SER A 56 -14.63 -1.29 19.88
C SER A 56 -13.58 -1.94 18.98
N MET A 57 -12.54 -1.20 18.60
CA MET A 57 -11.42 -1.73 17.81
C MET A 57 -10.47 -2.65 18.60
N ASN A 58 -10.64 -2.75 19.94
CA ASN A 58 -9.91 -3.70 20.78
C ASN A 58 -10.56 -5.10 20.81
N VAL A 59 -11.75 -5.29 20.20
CA VAL A 59 -12.40 -6.61 20.12
C VAL A 59 -11.51 -7.57 19.35
N GLN A 60 -11.30 -8.79 19.87
CA GLN A 60 -10.39 -9.80 19.32
C GLN A 60 -11.16 -10.81 18.45
N ASP A 61 -11.80 -10.34 17.40
CA ASP A 61 -12.54 -11.15 16.42
C ASP A 61 -11.91 -11.11 15.01
N ALA A 62 -10.79 -10.43 14.88
CA ALA A 62 -9.96 -10.42 13.70
C ALA A 62 -8.92 -11.54 13.75
N VAL A 63 -8.38 -11.95 12.60
CA VAL A 63 -7.39 -13.02 12.51
C VAL A 63 -6.17 -12.54 11.73
N VAL A 64 -4.97 -12.82 12.24
CA VAL A 64 -3.71 -12.58 11.54
C VAL A 64 -2.81 -13.81 11.74
N GLY A 65 -2.40 -14.44 10.64
CA GLY A 65 -1.58 -15.64 10.68
C GLY A 65 -2.25 -16.80 11.45
N GLY A 66 -3.57 -16.92 11.36
CA GLY A 66 -4.36 -17.95 12.04
C GLY A 66 -4.56 -17.71 13.55
N LYS A 67 -4.17 -16.54 14.08
CA LYS A 67 -4.34 -16.18 15.50
C LYS A 67 -5.36 -15.06 15.65
N PRO A 68 -6.26 -15.13 16.66
CA PRO A 68 -7.15 -14.03 16.97
C PRO A 68 -6.33 -12.82 17.46
N VAL A 69 -6.67 -11.65 16.94
CA VAL A 69 -6.04 -10.37 17.29
C VAL A 69 -7.10 -9.28 17.41
N ALA A 70 -6.75 -8.15 18.01
CA ALA A 70 -7.61 -6.99 18.01
C ALA A 70 -7.82 -6.46 16.57
N ARG A 71 -8.99 -5.90 16.28
CA ARG A 71 -9.32 -5.28 14.99
C ARG A 71 -8.29 -4.23 14.58
N LEU A 72 -7.86 -3.39 15.54
CA LEU A 72 -6.82 -2.38 15.32
C LEU A 72 -5.49 -3.02 14.90
N ASP A 73 -5.10 -4.14 15.51
CA ASP A 73 -3.85 -4.82 15.15
C ASP A 73 -3.92 -5.44 13.76
N GLN A 74 -5.08 -5.99 13.36
CA GLN A 74 -5.30 -6.46 11.99
C GLN A 74 -5.17 -5.30 11.00
N ALA A 75 -5.80 -4.15 11.28
CA ALA A 75 -5.73 -2.97 10.44
C ALA A 75 -4.28 -2.46 10.28
N LYS A 76 -3.53 -2.40 11.39
CA LYS A 76 -2.10 -2.01 11.40
C LYS A 76 -1.24 -2.98 10.59
N GLN A 77 -1.49 -4.30 10.71
CA GLN A 77 -0.75 -5.29 9.93
C GLN A 77 -1.06 -5.17 8.44
N ALA A 78 -2.34 -5.08 8.07
CA ALA A 78 -2.74 -4.88 6.68
C ALA A 78 -2.12 -3.62 6.07
N LEU A 79 -2.02 -2.53 6.84
CA LEU A 79 -1.39 -1.30 6.38
C LEU A 79 0.13 -1.44 6.24
N ARG A 80 0.82 -2.17 7.15
CA ARG A 80 2.26 -2.48 6.98
C ARG A 80 2.54 -3.27 5.70
N ASP A 81 1.66 -4.20 5.36
CA ASP A 81 1.78 -5.01 4.14
C ASP A 81 1.45 -4.19 2.89
N ALA A 82 0.47 -3.30 2.97
CA ALA A 82 0.09 -2.39 1.90
C ALA A 82 1.19 -1.34 1.59
N LEU A 83 1.92 -0.86 2.60
CA LEU A 83 3.05 0.06 2.41
C LEU A 83 4.13 -0.53 1.48
N LEU A 84 4.35 -1.83 1.52
CA LEU A 84 5.32 -2.52 0.67
C LEU A 84 4.87 -2.67 -0.79
N GLN A 85 3.59 -2.45 -1.07
CA GLN A 85 3.01 -2.53 -2.42
C GLN A 85 2.96 -1.17 -3.12
N LEU A 86 3.12 -0.07 -2.37
CA LEU A 86 3.12 1.27 -2.93
C LEU A 86 4.43 1.55 -3.69
N PRO A 87 4.37 2.04 -4.94
CA PRO A 87 5.57 2.41 -5.67
C PRO A 87 6.29 3.59 -5.01
N CYS A 88 7.63 3.56 -5.02
CA CYS A 88 8.45 4.66 -4.54
C CYS A 88 8.10 5.97 -5.25
N GLY A 89 8.00 7.04 -4.49
CA GLY A 89 7.46 8.33 -4.91
C GLY A 89 6.01 8.54 -4.45
N SER A 90 5.29 7.47 -4.09
CA SER A 90 3.96 7.60 -3.47
C SER A 90 4.07 8.16 -2.07
N LYS A 91 3.02 8.87 -1.61
CA LYS A 91 2.98 9.51 -0.29
C LYS A 91 1.89 8.87 0.57
N LEU A 92 2.16 8.75 1.86
CA LEU A 92 1.19 8.28 2.84
C LEU A 92 1.27 9.11 4.12
N GLY A 93 0.12 9.64 4.54
CA GLY A 93 -0.09 10.27 5.83
C GLY A 93 -0.85 9.35 6.78
N LEU A 94 -0.70 9.58 8.07
CA LEU A 94 -1.38 8.83 9.14
C LEU A 94 -2.23 9.76 9.98
N GLY A 95 -3.44 9.31 10.28
CA GLY A 95 -4.36 9.97 11.18
C GLY A 95 -5.01 8.98 12.13
N LEU A 96 -5.68 9.51 13.14
CA LEU A 96 -6.48 8.76 14.11
C LEU A 96 -7.90 9.28 14.10
N PHE A 97 -8.85 8.39 14.34
CA PHE A 97 -10.21 8.74 14.71
C PHE A 97 -10.48 8.31 16.15
N THR A 98 -11.03 9.22 16.93
CA THR A 98 -11.55 8.95 18.25
C THR A 98 -12.63 9.98 18.60
N GLU A 99 -13.56 9.60 19.45
CA GLU A 99 -14.69 10.41 19.89
C GLU A 99 -15.59 10.84 18.73
N TYR A 100 -15.45 12.04 18.17
CA TYR A 100 -16.25 12.58 17.05
C TYR A 100 -15.40 13.21 15.96
N ARG A 101 -14.07 13.04 16.01
CA ARG A 101 -13.16 13.79 15.13
C ARG A 101 -11.96 12.95 14.70
N SER A 102 -11.51 13.18 13.49
CA SER A 102 -10.23 12.69 13.00
C SER A 102 -9.10 13.69 13.28
N TYR A 103 -7.91 13.18 13.53
CA TYR A 103 -6.70 13.95 13.80
C TYR A 103 -5.58 13.49 12.89
N LEU A 104 -4.87 14.41 12.26
CA LEU A 104 -3.69 14.11 11.48
C LEU A 104 -2.48 13.97 12.41
N LEU A 105 -1.88 12.78 12.45
CA LEU A 105 -0.64 12.54 13.20
C LEU A 105 0.60 12.85 12.36
N LEU A 106 0.56 12.46 11.10
CA LEU A 106 1.66 12.63 10.17
C LEU A 106 1.10 13.04 8.82
N ALA A 107 1.54 14.20 8.32
CA ALA A 107 1.23 14.63 6.96
C ALA A 107 1.82 13.64 5.94
N PRO A 108 1.24 13.56 4.70
CA PRO A 108 1.72 12.64 3.70
C PRO A 108 3.21 12.82 3.38
N VAL A 109 4.02 11.78 3.66
CA VAL A 109 5.45 11.68 3.36
C VAL A 109 5.70 10.60 2.33
N GLU A 110 6.81 10.69 1.60
CA GLU A 110 7.21 9.69 0.60
C GLU A 110 7.48 8.34 1.28
N VAL A 111 6.89 7.27 0.74
CA VAL A 111 6.82 5.96 1.42
C VAL A 111 8.17 5.28 1.51
N CYS A 112 8.94 5.21 0.41
CA CYS A 112 10.20 4.46 0.40
C CYS A 112 11.28 5.11 1.26
N ALA A 113 11.38 6.44 1.23
CA ALA A 113 12.36 7.18 2.03
C ALA A 113 12.03 7.16 3.53
N ASN A 114 10.73 7.03 3.89
CA ASN A 114 10.27 7.10 5.28
C ASN A 114 9.60 5.80 5.75
N LEU A 115 9.93 4.66 5.14
CA LEU A 115 9.25 3.39 5.42
C LEU A 115 9.39 2.96 6.88
N GLN A 116 10.56 3.14 7.48
CA GLN A 116 10.81 2.72 8.86
C GLN A 116 10.06 3.61 9.85
N GLU A 117 10.02 4.91 9.60
CA GLU A 117 9.30 5.90 10.41
C GLU A 117 7.79 5.67 10.34
N LEU A 118 7.25 5.39 9.16
CA LEU A 118 5.84 5.02 8.98
C LEU A 118 5.50 3.74 9.75
N ARG A 119 6.34 2.72 9.67
CA ARG A 119 6.14 1.45 10.40
C ARG A 119 6.29 1.63 11.92
N ALA A 120 7.23 2.44 12.37
CA ALA A 120 7.41 2.76 13.77
C ALA A 120 6.20 3.53 14.32
N THR A 121 5.74 4.57 13.61
CA THR A 121 4.53 5.33 13.98
C THR A 121 3.32 4.42 14.09
N LEU A 122 3.10 3.54 13.10
CA LEU A 122 2.03 2.53 13.18
C LEU A 122 2.18 1.59 14.40
N GLY A 123 3.42 1.28 14.79
CA GLY A 123 3.70 0.47 15.97
C GLY A 123 3.19 1.12 17.25
N HIS A 124 3.31 2.44 17.38
CA HIS A 124 2.92 3.21 18.53
C HIS A 124 1.43 3.54 18.63
N ILE A 125 0.67 3.37 17.55
CA ILE A 125 -0.79 3.57 17.57
C ILE A 125 -1.44 2.43 18.34
N ASP A 126 -2.19 2.75 19.38
CA ASP A 126 -2.96 1.78 20.17
C ASP A 126 -4.22 2.40 20.79
N GLY A 127 -5.10 1.54 21.37
CA GLY A 127 -6.37 1.94 21.96
C GLY A 127 -6.29 2.91 23.15
N ARG A 128 -5.11 3.14 23.75
CA ARG A 128 -4.90 4.14 24.82
C ARG A 128 -4.97 5.57 24.28
N MET A 129 -4.89 5.75 22.95
CA MET A 129 -5.06 7.04 22.32
C MET A 129 -6.52 7.48 22.26
N ALA A 130 -7.47 6.58 22.55
CA ALA A 130 -8.87 6.94 22.76
C ALA A 130 -9.07 7.48 24.18
N TRP A 131 -9.30 8.78 24.31
CA TRP A 131 -9.46 9.44 25.62
C TRP A 131 -10.89 9.45 26.16
N THR A 132 -11.87 9.00 25.36
CA THR A 132 -13.28 8.87 25.76
C THR A 132 -13.85 7.54 25.32
N GLY A 133 -15.02 7.17 25.88
CA GLY A 133 -15.78 6.00 25.45
C GLY A 133 -16.67 6.25 24.23
N ASN A 134 -16.77 7.49 23.75
CA ASN A 134 -17.62 7.85 22.62
C ASN A 134 -16.95 7.49 21.28
N SER A 135 -17.79 7.14 20.31
CA SER A 135 -17.38 6.84 18.94
C SER A 135 -18.46 7.34 17.98
N GLU A 136 -18.33 8.56 17.45
CA GLU A 136 -19.26 9.12 16.46
C GLU A 136 -18.61 9.00 15.07
N VAL A 137 -18.64 7.78 14.50
CA VAL A 137 -17.93 7.38 13.29
C VAL A 137 -18.27 8.28 12.09
N ALA A 138 -19.55 8.60 11.91
CA ALA A 138 -19.97 9.47 10.81
C ALA A 138 -19.30 10.85 10.89
N LYS A 139 -19.24 11.48 12.08
CA LYS A 139 -18.56 12.77 12.27
C LYS A 139 -17.05 12.65 12.08
N GLY A 140 -16.46 11.56 12.58
CA GLY A 140 -15.05 11.24 12.38
C GLY A 140 -14.68 11.14 10.89
N LEU A 141 -15.49 10.43 10.12
CA LEU A 141 -15.32 10.31 8.67
C LEU A 141 -15.41 11.67 7.97
N PHE A 142 -16.44 12.48 8.26
CA PHE A 142 -16.60 13.81 7.66
C PHE A 142 -15.45 14.75 8.02
N SER A 143 -14.95 14.66 9.26
CA SER A 143 -13.74 15.37 9.70
C SER A 143 -12.48 14.89 8.97
N GLY A 144 -12.34 13.58 8.73
CA GLY A 144 -11.24 13.01 7.95
C GLY A 144 -11.22 13.48 6.50
N LEU A 145 -12.41 13.55 5.87
CA LEU A 145 -12.58 14.11 4.52
C LEU A 145 -12.18 15.58 4.48
N ALA A 146 -12.59 16.39 5.47
CA ALA A 146 -12.21 17.79 5.56
C ALA A 146 -10.68 17.98 5.72
N ILE A 147 -10.02 17.14 6.48
CA ILE A 147 -8.55 17.12 6.60
C ILE A 147 -7.92 16.81 5.23
N ALA A 148 -8.35 15.75 4.56
CA ALA A 148 -7.80 15.35 3.27
C ALA A 148 -8.00 16.45 2.20
N GLN A 149 -9.14 17.13 2.21
CA GLN A 149 -9.45 18.24 1.30
C GLN A 149 -8.52 19.45 1.50
N GLN A 150 -8.13 19.73 2.76
CA GLN A 150 -7.27 20.87 3.12
C GLN A 150 -5.78 20.61 2.91
N LEU A 151 -5.37 19.34 2.81
CA LEU A 151 -3.96 18.98 2.60
C LEU A 151 -3.50 19.30 1.17
N PRO A 152 -2.21 19.65 1.00
CA PRO A 152 -1.61 19.76 -0.32
C PRO A 152 -1.84 18.49 -1.15
N ASP A 153 -2.05 18.67 -2.45
CA ASP A 153 -2.33 17.57 -3.39
C ASP A 153 -3.59 16.77 -3.08
N LYS A 154 -4.50 17.22 -2.22
CA LYS A 154 -5.76 16.56 -1.86
C LYS A 154 -5.63 15.02 -1.87
N PRO A 155 -4.97 14.41 -0.89
CA PRO A 155 -4.76 12.96 -0.85
C PRO A 155 -6.09 12.22 -0.78
N ALA A 156 -6.12 10.99 -1.29
CA ALA A 156 -7.26 10.11 -1.11
C ALA A 156 -7.38 9.70 0.37
N LEU A 157 -8.61 9.62 0.88
CA LEU A 157 -8.87 9.18 2.26
C LEU A 157 -9.05 7.66 2.33
N VAL A 158 -8.40 7.03 3.30
CA VAL A 158 -8.67 5.64 3.69
C VAL A 158 -9.06 5.64 5.16
N PHE A 159 -10.34 5.41 5.43
CA PHE A 159 -10.89 5.44 6.79
C PHE A 159 -11.16 4.01 7.27
N VAL A 160 -10.44 3.57 8.30
CA VAL A 160 -10.45 2.19 8.80
C VAL A 160 -11.19 2.15 10.14
N THR A 161 -12.33 1.44 10.19
CA THR A 161 -13.22 1.39 11.36
C THR A 161 -14.07 0.12 11.36
N ASP A 162 -14.66 -0.25 12.49
CA ASP A 162 -15.73 -1.25 12.58
C ASP A 162 -17.14 -0.64 12.40
N GLY A 163 -17.23 0.69 12.39
CA GLY A 163 -18.49 1.41 12.21
C GLY A 163 -19.36 1.45 13.46
N HIS A 164 -18.82 1.12 14.63
CA HIS A 164 -19.57 1.15 15.88
C HIS A 164 -19.79 2.60 16.35
N GLU A 165 -21.06 3.04 16.34
CA GLU A 165 -21.47 4.36 16.84
C GLU A 165 -21.84 4.29 18.33
N ALA A 166 -21.19 5.09 19.16
CA ALA A 166 -21.45 5.19 20.60
C ALA A 166 -21.41 6.67 21.04
N PRO A 167 -22.56 7.31 21.34
CA PRO A 167 -23.92 6.76 21.35
C PRO A 167 -24.44 6.45 19.95
N PRO A 168 -25.44 5.54 19.81
CA PRO A 168 -26.05 5.20 18.54
C PRO A 168 -26.66 6.44 17.87
N LEU A 169 -26.56 6.47 16.53
CA LEU A 169 -27.08 7.58 15.74
C LEU A 169 -28.62 7.66 15.85
N ASP A 170 -29.11 8.84 16.18
CA ASP A 170 -30.52 9.17 16.01
C ASP A 170 -30.80 9.46 14.52
N ALA A 171 -31.77 8.75 13.95
CA ALA A 171 -32.18 8.94 12.56
C ALA A 171 -32.66 10.37 12.25
N ARG A 172 -33.10 11.14 13.27
CA ARG A 172 -33.61 12.51 13.11
C ARG A 172 -32.51 13.58 13.23
N ASN A 173 -31.50 13.32 14.05
CA ASN A 173 -30.45 14.28 14.43
C ASN A 173 -29.03 13.83 14.05
N GLY A 174 -28.91 12.86 13.13
CA GLY A 174 -27.61 12.39 12.64
C GLY A 174 -26.81 13.53 11.98
N PRO A 175 -25.47 13.44 11.98
CA PRO A 175 -24.62 14.40 11.31
C PRO A 175 -24.93 14.41 9.80
N ARG A 176 -24.90 15.59 9.18
CA ARG A 176 -25.09 15.74 7.75
C ARG A 176 -23.74 15.96 7.06
N PHE A 177 -23.55 15.29 5.94
CA PHE A 177 -22.41 15.54 5.07
C PHE A 177 -22.66 16.85 4.29
N ASN A 178 -21.77 17.84 4.47
CA ASN A 178 -21.92 19.18 3.92
C ASN A 178 -20.89 19.48 2.80
N GLN A 179 -20.20 18.47 2.31
CA GLN A 179 -19.24 18.57 1.20
C GLN A 179 -19.82 17.90 -0.05
N GLU A 180 -19.22 18.13 -1.21
CA GLU A 180 -19.62 17.44 -2.44
C GLU A 180 -19.16 15.97 -2.39
N PRO A 181 -20.08 15.00 -2.58
CA PRO A 181 -19.71 13.58 -2.62
C PRO A 181 -18.69 13.29 -3.71
N GLY A 182 -17.60 12.61 -3.36
CA GLY A 182 -16.54 12.25 -4.28
C GLY A 182 -15.46 13.32 -4.53
N ASP A 183 -15.55 14.51 -3.92
CA ASP A 183 -14.48 15.55 -4.02
C ASP A 183 -13.14 15.04 -3.45
N VAL A 184 -13.19 14.23 -2.43
CA VAL A 184 -12.05 13.43 -1.92
C VAL A 184 -12.33 11.96 -2.22
N PRO A 185 -11.59 11.35 -3.14
CA PRO A 185 -11.74 9.93 -3.42
C PRO A 185 -11.14 9.07 -2.30
N GLY A 186 -11.52 7.79 -2.25
CA GLY A 186 -10.91 6.86 -1.30
C GLY A 186 -11.79 5.72 -0.88
N TRP A 187 -11.49 5.18 0.31
CA TRP A 187 -12.11 3.97 0.81
C TRP A 187 -12.52 4.07 2.27
N ILE A 188 -13.67 3.50 2.58
CA ILE A 188 -14.02 3.06 3.94
C ILE A 188 -13.67 1.58 4.05
N VAL A 189 -12.82 1.24 5.01
CA VAL A 189 -12.35 -0.11 5.25
C VAL A 189 -12.97 -0.62 6.54
N GLY A 190 -13.93 -1.55 6.39
CA GLY A 190 -14.60 -2.18 7.53
C GLY A 190 -13.77 -3.31 8.12
N VAL A 191 -13.58 -3.32 9.44
CA VAL A 191 -12.78 -4.31 10.17
C VAL A 191 -13.62 -5.04 11.20
N GLY A 192 -13.38 -6.34 11.38
CA GLY A 192 -14.02 -7.17 12.40
C GLY A 192 -15.06 -8.15 11.88
N GLY A 193 -15.56 -8.97 12.80
CA GLY A 193 -16.58 -9.97 12.59
C GLY A 193 -17.99 -9.40 12.55
N LEU A 194 -18.95 -10.18 12.03
CA LEU A 194 -20.37 -9.81 11.99
C LEU A 194 -21.11 -10.22 13.28
N THR A 195 -20.51 -11.07 14.10
CA THR A 195 -21.09 -11.51 15.37
C THR A 195 -20.77 -10.48 16.46
N PRO A 196 -21.77 -9.97 17.18
CA PRO A 196 -21.55 -9.05 18.27
C PRO A 196 -20.74 -9.69 19.41
N LEU A 197 -19.65 -9.07 19.83
CA LEU A 197 -18.79 -9.50 20.93
C LEU A 197 -18.63 -8.39 21.96
N PRO A 198 -18.41 -8.74 23.25
CA PRO A 198 -18.17 -7.75 24.30
C PRO A 198 -16.95 -6.88 24.01
N ILE A 199 -17.09 -5.57 24.20
CA ILE A 199 -15.99 -4.61 24.01
C ILE A 199 -15.06 -4.69 25.23
N PRO A 200 -13.75 -4.98 25.03
CA PRO A 200 -12.77 -4.96 26.11
C PRO A 200 -12.63 -3.56 26.74
N LYS A 201 -12.61 -3.52 28.07
CA LYS A 201 -12.35 -2.31 28.83
C LYS A 201 -10.89 -2.28 29.26
N ILE A 202 -10.16 -1.25 28.89
CA ILE A 202 -8.76 -1.06 29.22
C ILE A 202 -8.60 0.25 30.00
N ASP A 203 -7.65 0.27 30.94
CA ASP A 203 -7.28 1.51 31.64
C ASP A 203 -6.30 2.36 30.81
N PRO A 204 -6.00 3.61 31.22
CA PRO A 204 -5.05 4.48 30.52
C PRO A 204 -3.62 3.92 30.43
N LEU A 205 -3.29 2.91 31.22
CA LEU A 205 -2.00 2.21 31.17
C LEU A 205 -2.04 0.97 30.26
N GLY A 206 -3.20 0.69 29.63
CA GLY A 206 -3.40 -0.47 28.75
C GLY A 206 -3.67 -1.78 29.47
N ARG A 207 -3.97 -1.76 30.81
CA ARG A 207 -4.28 -2.98 31.57
C ARG A 207 -5.74 -3.36 31.37
N PRO A 208 -6.06 -4.67 31.21
CA PRO A 208 -7.44 -5.12 31.03
C PRO A 208 -8.23 -4.94 32.35
N LEU A 209 -9.40 -4.31 32.25
CA LEU A 209 -10.39 -4.16 33.31
C LEU A 209 -11.63 -5.05 33.14
N GLY A 210 -11.58 -6.00 32.18
CA GLY A 210 -12.70 -6.84 31.77
C GLY A 210 -13.40 -6.31 30.53
N PHE A 211 -14.74 -6.27 30.56
CA PHE A 211 -15.54 -5.82 29.42
C PHE A 211 -16.52 -4.73 29.88
N TRP A 212 -16.92 -3.88 28.92
CA TRP A 212 -17.97 -2.92 29.16
C TRP A 212 -19.29 -3.64 29.45
N ARG A 213 -20.02 -3.14 30.42
CA ARG A 213 -21.35 -3.65 30.79
C ARG A 213 -22.43 -2.76 30.20
N ALA A 214 -23.64 -3.32 30.04
CA ALA A 214 -24.77 -2.58 29.49
C ALA A 214 -25.14 -1.32 30.32
N ASP A 215 -24.92 -1.36 31.64
CA ASP A 215 -25.16 -0.23 32.56
C ASP A 215 -24.04 0.81 32.55
N GLU A 216 -22.92 0.57 31.89
CA GLU A 216 -21.75 1.49 31.81
C GLU A 216 -21.69 2.28 30.49
N VAL A 217 -22.54 1.99 29.52
CA VAL A 217 -22.53 2.60 28.18
C VAL A 217 -23.80 3.39 27.89
N LEU A 218 -23.69 4.41 27.04
CA LEU A 218 -24.83 5.20 26.62
C LEU A 218 -25.62 4.47 25.51
N HIS A 219 -26.92 4.25 25.72
CA HIS A 219 -27.80 3.61 24.75
C HIS A 219 -28.59 4.59 23.86
N ALA A 220 -28.48 5.89 24.13
CA ALA A 220 -29.07 6.95 23.33
C ALA A 220 -28.19 8.20 23.44
N ASP A 221 -28.23 9.06 22.42
CA ASP A 221 -27.55 10.36 22.48
C ASP A 221 -28.28 11.25 23.52
N PRO A 222 -27.61 11.67 24.60
CA PRO A 222 -28.21 12.57 25.61
C PRO A 222 -28.72 13.89 25.02
N ARG A 223 -28.17 14.31 23.87
CA ARG A 223 -28.59 15.53 23.16
C ARG A 223 -29.89 15.37 22.37
N SER A 224 -30.27 14.11 22.08
CA SER A 224 -31.54 13.79 21.40
C SER A 224 -32.71 13.60 22.37
N ALA A 225 -32.44 13.46 23.67
CA ALA A 225 -33.47 13.36 24.69
C ALA A 225 -34.28 14.65 24.74
N SER A 226 -35.60 14.55 24.52
CA SER A 226 -36.49 15.70 24.71
C SER A 226 -36.44 16.15 26.17
N ARG A 227 -36.51 17.46 26.41
CA ARG A 227 -36.53 18.01 27.78
C ARG A 227 -37.65 17.48 28.67
N ASP A 228 -38.64 16.85 28.05
CA ASP A 228 -39.82 16.27 28.71
C ASP A 228 -39.73 14.76 28.94
N ALA A 229 -38.59 14.12 28.60
CA ALA A 229 -38.39 12.71 28.88
C ALA A 229 -38.15 12.53 30.39
N THR A 230 -39.13 11.98 31.10
CA THR A 230 -38.92 11.48 32.46
C THR A 230 -37.80 10.44 32.43
N PRO A 231 -36.85 10.46 33.40
CA PRO A 231 -35.82 9.44 33.48
C PRO A 231 -36.54 8.07 33.63
N ASP A 232 -36.63 7.35 32.53
CA ASP A 232 -37.12 5.98 32.57
C ASP A 232 -36.04 5.15 33.32
N THR A 233 -36.39 4.69 34.52
CA THR A 233 -35.58 3.80 35.33
C THR A 233 -35.60 2.37 34.77
N ALA A 234 -36.07 2.19 33.53
CA ALA A 234 -36.05 0.93 32.81
C ALA A 234 -34.60 0.45 32.60
N LYS A 235 -34.38 -0.86 32.77
CA LYS A 235 -33.09 -1.51 32.52
C LYS A 235 -32.54 -1.13 31.16
N PRO A 236 -31.22 -0.89 31.04
CA PRO A 236 -30.58 -0.59 29.76
C PRO A 236 -30.96 -1.66 28.71
N GLN A 237 -31.68 -1.27 27.68
CA GLN A 237 -32.18 -2.19 26.64
C GLN A 237 -31.28 -2.22 25.38
N GLY A 238 -30.16 -1.48 25.39
CA GLY A 238 -29.26 -1.38 24.26
C GLY A 238 -28.16 -2.45 24.23
N SER A 239 -27.56 -2.64 23.11
CA SER A 239 -26.43 -3.56 22.88
C SER A 239 -25.09 -2.86 22.67
N GLU A 240 -24.98 -1.60 23.08
CA GLU A 240 -23.80 -0.75 22.79
C GLU A 240 -22.52 -1.19 23.52
N HIS A 241 -22.63 -2.08 24.52
CA HIS A 241 -21.52 -2.78 25.16
C HIS A 241 -20.95 -3.92 24.30
N LEU A 242 -21.65 -4.26 23.20
CA LEU A 242 -21.26 -5.27 22.21
C LEU A 242 -20.93 -4.60 20.89
N SER A 243 -19.87 -5.01 20.24
CA SER A 243 -19.50 -4.52 18.91
C SER A 243 -19.41 -5.65 17.89
N SER A 244 -19.84 -5.34 16.67
CA SER A 244 -19.62 -6.11 15.46
C SER A 244 -19.39 -5.13 14.30
N LEU A 245 -18.81 -5.61 13.19
CA LEU A 245 -18.71 -4.79 11.98
C LEU A 245 -20.10 -4.32 11.52
N ARG A 246 -20.31 -3.02 11.49
CA ARG A 246 -21.56 -2.36 11.07
C ARG A 246 -21.58 -2.13 9.54
N GLU A 247 -21.44 -3.18 8.76
CA GLU A 247 -21.24 -3.11 7.31
C GLU A 247 -22.33 -2.29 6.60
N ALA A 248 -23.61 -2.48 6.94
CA ALA A 248 -24.71 -1.73 6.33
C ALA A 248 -24.61 -0.22 6.59
N HIS A 249 -24.15 0.18 7.78
CA HIS A 249 -23.92 1.57 8.13
C HIS A 249 -22.73 2.16 7.34
N LEU A 250 -21.62 1.45 7.26
CA LEU A 250 -20.43 1.89 6.51
C LEU A 250 -20.71 1.99 5.00
N ARG A 251 -21.49 1.08 4.43
CA ARG A 251 -21.93 1.18 3.02
C ARG A 251 -22.80 2.40 2.77
N ARG A 252 -23.68 2.76 3.71
CA ARG A 252 -24.49 3.98 3.61
C ARG A 252 -23.63 5.23 3.67
N LEU A 253 -22.67 5.30 4.61
CA LEU A 253 -21.72 6.41 4.68
C LEU A 253 -20.86 6.51 3.41
N ALA A 254 -20.45 5.37 2.84
CA ALA A 254 -19.72 5.35 1.58
C ALA A 254 -20.54 5.96 0.43
N ALA A 255 -21.81 5.57 0.32
CA ALA A 255 -22.71 6.14 -0.69
C ALA A 255 -22.97 7.65 -0.48
N GLU A 256 -23.09 8.09 0.77
CA GLU A 256 -23.32 9.51 1.11
C GLU A 256 -22.09 10.38 0.79
N THR A 257 -20.88 9.86 1.01
CA THR A 257 -19.62 10.60 0.84
C THR A 257 -18.98 10.43 -0.53
N GLY A 258 -19.46 9.48 -1.35
CA GLY A 258 -18.85 9.12 -2.62
C GLY A 258 -17.59 8.25 -2.48
N LEU A 259 -17.29 7.75 -1.28
CA LEU A 259 -16.21 6.80 -1.04
C LEU A 259 -16.61 5.39 -1.45
N LYS A 260 -15.62 4.54 -1.67
CA LYS A 260 -15.82 3.11 -1.86
C LYS A 260 -15.81 2.39 -0.51
N PHE A 261 -16.47 1.25 -0.44
CA PHE A 261 -16.44 0.40 0.75
C PHE A 261 -15.75 -0.93 0.45
N MET A 262 -14.90 -1.37 1.38
CA MET A 262 -14.39 -2.73 1.40
C MET A 262 -14.38 -3.29 2.83
N ARG A 263 -14.50 -4.60 2.95
CA ARG A 263 -14.24 -5.31 4.21
C ARG A 263 -12.81 -5.81 4.23
N LEU A 264 -12.09 -5.52 5.29
CA LEU A 264 -10.76 -6.07 5.51
C LEU A 264 -10.89 -7.55 5.83
N GLN A 265 -10.35 -8.39 4.96
CA GLN A 265 -10.28 -9.83 5.16
C GLN A 265 -8.84 -10.22 5.49
N GLU A 266 -8.66 -11.39 6.10
CA GLU A 266 -7.33 -11.95 6.29
C GLU A 266 -6.65 -12.13 4.93
N SER A 267 -5.43 -11.61 4.79
CA SER A 267 -4.61 -11.87 3.61
C SER A 267 -4.24 -13.35 3.57
N ALA A 268 -4.79 -14.06 2.58
CA ALA A 268 -4.50 -15.46 2.25
C ALA A 268 -5.12 -16.53 3.16
N SER A 269 -6.41 -16.80 2.97
CA SER A 269 -6.85 -18.19 3.01
C SER A 269 -6.41 -18.86 1.71
N PRO A 270 -5.70 -20.00 1.72
CA PRO A 270 -5.42 -20.79 0.52
C PRO A 270 -6.75 -21.19 -0.13
N GLY A 271 -7.08 -20.64 -1.30
CA GLY A 271 -8.32 -20.92 -2.02
C GLY A 271 -9.45 -19.90 -1.88
N GLY A 272 -9.26 -18.82 -1.13
CA GLY A 272 -10.17 -17.67 -1.13
C GLY A 272 -10.01 -16.88 -2.44
N SER A 273 -11.11 -16.41 -3.03
CA SER A 273 -11.07 -15.38 -4.06
C SER A 273 -10.13 -14.27 -3.60
N PRO A 274 -9.32 -13.68 -4.49
CA PRO A 274 -8.49 -12.54 -4.15
C PRO A 274 -9.41 -11.39 -3.74
N GLY A 275 -9.81 -11.39 -2.46
CA GLY A 275 -10.51 -10.26 -1.85
C GLY A 275 -9.61 -9.04 -2.02
N THR A 276 -10.22 -7.91 -2.31
CA THR A 276 -9.48 -6.66 -2.49
C THR A 276 -8.63 -6.42 -1.23
N SER A 277 -7.34 -6.67 -1.30
CA SER A 277 -6.43 -6.38 -0.18
C SER A 277 -6.35 -4.87 0.02
N LEU A 278 -6.00 -4.43 1.22
CA LEU A 278 -5.78 -2.99 1.47
C LEU A 278 -4.72 -2.43 0.49
N GLY A 279 -3.68 -3.22 0.16
CA GLY A 279 -2.70 -2.85 -0.84
C GLY A 279 -3.31 -2.62 -2.22
N ALA A 280 -4.22 -3.48 -2.66
CA ALA A 280 -4.94 -3.30 -3.93
C ALA A 280 -5.84 -2.06 -3.92
N ALA A 281 -6.47 -1.74 -2.79
CA ALA A 281 -7.25 -0.51 -2.64
C ALA A 281 -6.36 0.74 -2.70
N LEU A 282 -5.20 0.72 -2.05
CA LEU A 282 -4.24 1.84 -2.10
C LEU A 282 -3.57 1.99 -3.47
N THR A 283 -3.46 0.94 -4.26
CA THR A 283 -2.87 0.96 -5.61
C THR A 283 -3.92 0.96 -6.71
N GLU A 284 -5.17 1.29 -6.40
CA GLU A 284 -6.25 1.36 -7.38
C GLU A 284 -5.92 2.39 -8.47
N PRO A 285 -6.00 2.00 -9.77
CA PRO A 285 -5.65 2.90 -10.88
C PRO A 285 -6.44 4.21 -10.90
N ALA A 286 -7.69 4.21 -10.43
CA ALA A 286 -8.52 5.42 -10.35
C ALA A 286 -7.99 6.46 -9.35
N LEU A 287 -7.17 6.05 -8.37
CA LEU A 287 -6.53 6.93 -7.40
C LEU A 287 -5.11 7.34 -7.82
N ALA A 288 -4.61 6.79 -8.94
CA ALA A 288 -3.27 7.06 -9.43
C ALA A 288 -3.15 8.48 -9.98
N ARG A 289 -2.03 9.10 -9.70
CA ARG A 289 -1.59 10.36 -10.31
C ARG A 289 -0.42 10.07 -11.23
N PRO A 290 -0.57 10.23 -12.54
CA PRO A 290 0.53 10.03 -13.46
C PRO A 290 1.59 11.12 -13.24
N VAL A 291 2.81 10.71 -12.93
CA VAL A 291 3.94 11.62 -12.76
C VAL A 291 4.98 11.26 -13.81
N PRO A 292 5.50 12.25 -14.57
CA PRO A 292 6.56 12.00 -15.55
C PRO A 292 7.81 11.50 -14.82
N ALA A 293 8.26 10.33 -15.19
CA ALA A 293 9.46 9.71 -14.66
C ALA A 293 10.39 9.35 -15.83
N ARG A 294 11.68 9.19 -15.55
CA ARG A 294 12.66 8.73 -16.53
C ARG A 294 13.06 7.30 -16.22
N ALA A 295 12.67 6.37 -17.08
CA ALA A 295 13.14 4.99 -17.01
C ALA A 295 14.57 4.91 -17.54
N ASP A 296 15.45 4.31 -16.77
CA ASP A 296 16.84 4.08 -17.14
C ASP A 296 16.94 2.84 -18.04
N LEU A 297 17.44 3.02 -19.23
CA LEU A 297 17.60 1.95 -20.23
C LEU A 297 19.06 1.47 -20.37
N ARG A 298 19.96 1.81 -19.42
CA ARG A 298 21.38 1.39 -19.47
C ARG A 298 21.57 -0.12 -19.60
N TRP A 299 20.64 -0.89 -19.05
CA TRP A 299 20.70 -2.35 -19.11
C TRP A 299 20.61 -2.90 -20.54
N LEU A 300 19.92 -2.23 -21.48
CA LEU A 300 19.80 -2.65 -22.86
C LEU A 300 21.14 -2.67 -23.60
N PRO A 301 21.88 -1.53 -23.69
CA PRO A 301 23.19 -1.54 -24.34
C PRO A 301 24.23 -2.36 -23.53
N ALA A 302 24.12 -2.48 -22.22
CA ALA A 302 24.97 -3.36 -21.43
C ALA A 302 24.72 -4.85 -21.75
N LEU A 303 23.47 -5.25 -21.90
CA LEU A 303 23.11 -6.61 -22.32
C LEU A 303 23.61 -6.89 -23.74
N LEU A 304 23.45 -5.95 -24.66
CA LEU A 304 23.98 -6.06 -26.01
C LEU A 304 25.50 -6.27 -25.99
N ALA A 305 26.24 -5.48 -25.23
CA ALA A 305 27.68 -5.64 -25.07
C ALA A 305 28.06 -7.05 -24.55
N LEU A 306 27.33 -7.54 -23.55
CA LEU A 306 27.53 -8.91 -23.01
C LEU A 306 27.32 -9.97 -24.09
N LEU A 307 26.23 -9.85 -24.87
CA LEU A 307 25.93 -10.80 -25.95
C LEU A 307 27.00 -10.79 -27.03
N LEU A 308 27.51 -9.61 -27.42
CA LEU A 308 28.61 -9.48 -28.40
C LEU A 308 29.90 -10.12 -27.89
N LEU A 309 30.24 -9.94 -26.61
CA LEU A 309 31.40 -10.58 -25.98
C LEU A 309 31.27 -12.11 -25.90
N LEU A 310 30.08 -12.59 -25.57
CA LEU A 310 29.79 -14.03 -25.57
C LEU A 310 29.89 -14.63 -27.00
N ALA A 311 29.30 -13.96 -27.99
CA ALA A 311 29.41 -14.40 -29.39
C ALA A 311 30.86 -14.47 -29.84
N ARG A 312 31.65 -13.44 -29.54
CA ARG A 312 33.10 -13.45 -29.81
C ARG A 312 33.79 -14.65 -29.14
N HIS A 313 33.53 -14.87 -27.85
CA HIS A 313 34.15 -15.99 -27.13
C HIS A 313 33.77 -17.34 -27.73
N LEU A 314 32.53 -17.54 -28.14
CA LEU A 314 32.08 -18.75 -28.81
C LEU A 314 32.75 -18.97 -30.19
N LEU A 315 32.94 -17.89 -30.95
CA LEU A 315 33.67 -17.97 -32.25
C LEU A 315 35.13 -18.35 -32.02
N GLN A 316 35.80 -17.80 -31.01
CA GLN A 316 37.18 -18.17 -30.66
C GLN A 316 37.27 -19.66 -30.25
N LEU A 317 36.35 -20.14 -29.43
CA LEU A 317 36.32 -21.54 -29.01
C LEU A 317 36.10 -22.47 -30.20
N ARG A 318 35.21 -22.12 -31.15
CA ARG A 318 35.02 -22.89 -32.41
C ARG A 318 36.28 -22.94 -33.22
N HIS A 319 36.97 -21.81 -33.40
CA HIS A 319 38.21 -21.73 -34.14
C HIS A 319 39.33 -22.58 -33.48
N LEU A 320 39.48 -22.53 -32.17
CA LEU A 320 40.44 -23.38 -31.43
C LEU A 320 40.11 -24.86 -31.59
N ARG A 321 38.83 -25.24 -31.58
CA ARG A 321 38.44 -26.65 -31.81
C ARG A 321 38.75 -27.12 -33.20
N SER A 322 38.53 -26.30 -34.24
CA SER A 322 38.85 -26.63 -35.63
C SER A 322 40.36 -26.82 -35.83
N LEU A 323 41.19 -25.95 -35.23
CA LEU A 323 42.65 -26.06 -35.29
C LEU A 323 43.14 -27.37 -34.61
N ARG A 324 42.57 -27.74 -33.46
CA ARG A 324 42.90 -29.02 -32.80
C ARG A 324 42.51 -30.25 -33.64
N GLN A 325 41.34 -30.22 -34.28
CA GLN A 325 40.93 -31.30 -35.17
C GLN A 325 41.84 -31.42 -36.41
N SER A 326 42.26 -30.29 -37.00
CA SER A 326 43.21 -30.31 -38.14
C SER A 326 44.60 -30.84 -37.72
N ALA A 327 45.06 -30.49 -36.53
CA ALA A 327 46.33 -31.00 -35.97
C ALA A 327 46.31 -32.50 -35.71
N HIS A 328 45.18 -33.05 -35.24
CA HIS A 328 45.01 -34.49 -35.05
C HIS A 328 44.98 -35.23 -36.40
N LEU A 329 44.34 -34.69 -37.40
CA LEU A 329 44.28 -35.29 -38.75
C LEU A 329 45.66 -35.29 -39.42
N SER A 330 46.48 -34.22 -39.27
CA SER A 330 47.83 -34.17 -39.82
C SER A 330 48.82 -35.10 -39.06
N ALA A 331 48.64 -35.33 -37.77
CA ALA A 331 49.44 -36.28 -36.99
C ALA A 331 49.12 -37.74 -37.33
N SER A 332 47.90 -38.05 -37.78
CA SER A 332 47.49 -39.39 -38.18
C SER A 332 47.84 -39.73 -39.63
N ALA A 333 48.24 -38.75 -40.46
CA ALA A 333 48.55 -38.91 -41.88
C ALA A 333 50.05 -39.16 -42.16
N ASN A 334 50.92 -39.27 -41.17
CA ASN A 334 52.31 -39.57 -41.31
C ASN A 334 52.67 -40.98 -40.71
N PRO A 335 52.39 -42.10 -41.38
CA PRO A 335 52.90 -43.39 -40.98
C PRO A 335 54.33 -43.51 -41.49
N THR A 336 55.31 -43.44 -40.59
CA THR A 336 56.63 -44.06 -40.61
C THR A 336 57.00 -44.82 -41.90
N SER A 337 57.85 -44.21 -42.65
CA SER A 337 58.77 -44.95 -43.53
C SER A 337 60.04 -45.23 -42.71
N ALA A 338 60.19 -46.46 -42.21
CA ALA A 338 61.41 -47.06 -41.83
C ALA A 338 61.51 -48.38 -42.54
#